data_33044814ea58f4f2bee90d576fadc01e
#
_entry.id   33044814ea58f4f2bee90d576fadc01e
#
_cell.length_a   1.000
_cell.length_b   1.000
_cell.length_c   1.000
_cell.angle_alpha   90.00
_cell.angle_beta   90.00
_cell.angle_gamma   90.00
#
_symmetry.space_group_name_H-M   'P 1'
#
loop_
_entity.id
_entity.type
_entity.pdbx_description
1 polymer ?
#
loop_
_entity_poly.entity_id
_entity_poly.type
_entity_poly.pdbx_seq_one_letter_code
_entity_poly.pdbx_strand_id
1 'polypeptide(L)'
;DDKLLIKDITVDPSSIWHDAADPVCYSLYGDGKKVSIATDMGNYNDYIVDKLDNSDIMVVEANHDVRMLEAGPYPYYLKRRILGNYGHLSNELSGQLIYRLLNDHVKGILLGHLSKENNFEELAYETVKLELENNSYANDVREFGLAVARRDMPMAAIEA
;
A
#
# COMPACT_ATOMS: atom_id res chain seq x y z
N ASP A 1 7.24 -18.21 -7.78
CA ASP A 1 5.97 -17.44 -7.92
C ASP A 1 4.93 -18.24 -8.71
N ASP A 2 4.50 -19.37 -8.15
CA ASP A 2 3.45 -20.16 -8.82
C ASP A 2 2.09 -19.61 -8.47
N LYS A 3 1.28 -19.32 -9.50
CA LYS A 3 -0.11 -18.89 -9.32
C LYS A 3 -0.92 -20.01 -8.71
N LEU A 4 -1.79 -19.65 -7.78
CA LEU A 4 -2.72 -20.57 -7.13
C LEU A 4 -4.14 -20.31 -7.62
N LEU A 5 -4.90 -21.36 -7.88
CA LEU A 5 -6.33 -21.25 -8.17
C LEU A 5 -7.12 -21.69 -6.94
N ILE A 6 -7.91 -20.78 -6.38
CA ILE A 6 -8.80 -21.06 -5.25
C ILE A 6 -10.23 -20.83 -5.74
N LYS A 7 -10.93 -21.90 -6.07
CA LYS A 7 -12.23 -21.87 -6.76
C LYS A 7 -12.11 -21.13 -8.10
N ASP A 8 -12.74 -19.97 -8.21
CA ASP A 8 -12.77 -19.07 -9.37
C ASP A 8 -11.80 -17.88 -9.26
N ILE A 9 -11.02 -17.81 -8.16
CA ILE A 9 -10.06 -16.74 -7.92
C ILE A 9 -8.64 -17.25 -8.20
N THR A 10 -7.93 -16.57 -9.11
CA THR A 10 -6.48 -16.76 -9.29
C THR A 10 -5.73 -15.86 -8.34
N VAL A 11 -4.84 -16.45 -7.53
CA VAL A 11 -3.93 -15.74 -6.62
C VAL A 11 -2.53 -15.76 -7.22
N ASP A 12 -1.96 -14.58 -7.47
CA ASP A 12 -0.61 -14.39 -8.03
C ASP A 12 0.29 -13.75 -6.95
N PRO A 13 1.12 -14.52 -6.24
CA PRO A 13 2.11 -13.97 -5.32
C PRO A 13 3.25 -13.33 -6.10
N SER A 14 3.84 -12.28 -5.56
CA SER A 14 5.02 -11.61 -6.13
C SER A 14 5.98 -11.19 -5.03
N SER A 15 7.26 -11.55 -5.18
CA SER A 15 8.29 -11.27 -4.17
C SER A 15 8.46 -9.78 -3.96
N ILE A 16 8.56 -9.39 -2.69
CA ILE A 16 8.76 -7.99 -2.26
C ILE A 16 10.01 -7.86 -1.40
N TRP A 17 10.42 -6.64 -1.14
CA TRP A 17 11.56 -6.36 -0.27
C TRP A 17 11.11 -6.18 1.18
N HIS A 18 11.27 -7.23 1.96
CA HIS A 18 11.04 -7.23 3.41
C HIS A 18 12.02 -8.16 4.10
N ASP A 19 12.22 -8.01 5.40
CA ASP A 19 13.14 -8.82 6.19
C ASP A 19 12.50 -10.13 6.74
N ALA A 20 11.48 -10.63 6.06
CA ALA A 20 10.91 -11.95 6.29
C ALA A 20 11.61 -13.03 5.44
N ALA A 21 11.34 -14.30 5.72
CA ALA A 21 11.98 -15.43 5.04
C ALA A 21 11.61 -15.53 3.54
N ASP A 22 10.36 -15.26 3.18
CA ASP A 22 9.86 -15.27 1.80
C ASP A 22 8.67 -14.30 1.68
N PRO A 23 8.96 -12.97 1.66
CA PRO A 23 7.91 -11.96 1.67
C PRO A 23 7.31 -11.80 0.28
N VAL A 24 5.97 -11.77 0.22
CA VAL A 24 5.22 -11.60 -1.02
C VAL A 24 4.07 -10.60 -0.87
N CYS A 25 3.78 -9.87 -1.93
CA CYS A 25 2.48 -9.23 -2.14
C CYS A 25 1.58 -10.11 -2.99
N TYR A 26 0.31 -9.81 -3.08
CA TYR A 26 -0.66 -10.60 -3.79
C TYR A 26 -1.46 -9.78 -4.80
N SER A 27 -1.66 -10.36 -6.00
CA SER A 27 -2.69 -9.92 -6.93
C SER A 27 -3.74 -11.03 -7.08
N LEU A 28 -4.99 -10.68 -6.84
CA LEU A 28 -6.15 -11.57 -6.88
C LEU A 28 -6.98 -11.24 -8.12
N TYR A 29 -7.30 -12.25 -8.92
CA TYR A 29 -8.06 -12.07 -10.14
C TYR A 29 -9.35 -12.92 -10.10
N GLY A 30 -10.49 -12.30 -10.37
CA GLY A 30 -11.80 -12.94 -10.46
C GLY A 30 -12.79 -12.04 -11.21
N ASP A 31 -13.70 -12.61 -11.98
CA ASP A 31 -14.73 -11.90 -12.76
C ASP A 31 -14.22 -10.72 -13.62
N GLY A 32 -13.01 -10.87 -14.17
CA GLY A 32 -12.38 -9.81 -14.96
C GLY A 32 -11.85 -8.63 -14.13
N LYS A 33 -11.80 -8.74 -12.81
CA LYS A 33 -11.33 -7.75 -11.85
C LYS A 33 -10.01 -8.15 -11.22
N LYS A 34 -9.25 -7.16 -10.77
CA LYS A 34 -8.00 -7.35 -10.05
C LYS A 34 -7.99 -6.59 -8.71
N VAL A 35 -7.72 -7.31 -7.64
CA VAL A 35 -7.48 -6.73 -6.32
C VAL A 35 -6.03 -7.01 -5.91
N SER A 36 -5.27 -5.99 -5.55
CA SER A 36 -3.89 -6.15 -5.10
C SER A 36 -3.73 -5.78 -3.62
N ILE A 37 -2.88 -6.55 -2.93
CA ILE A 37 -2.56 -6.35 -1.51
C ILE A 37 -1.04 -6.29 -1.38
N ALA A 38 -0.52 -5.13 -1.04
CA ALA A 38 0.92 -4.85 -0.90
C ALA A 38 1.21 -4.22 0.47
N THR A 39 1.55 -5.07 1.43
CA THR A 39 1.97 -4.69 2.78
C THR A 39 3.32 -5.31 3.11
N ASP A 40 3.95 -4.86 4.19
CA ASP A 40 5.27 -5.33 4.61
C ASP A 40 6.35 -5.14 3.53
N MET A 41 6.44 -3.94 3.01
CA MET A 41 7.33 -3.61 1.91
C MET A 41 8.15 -2.35 2.22
N GLY A 42 9.48 -2.48 2.29
CA GLY A 42 10.34 -1.35 2.63
C GLY A 42 10.66 -0.44 1.46
N ASN A 43 10.57 -0.95 0.24
CA ASN A 43 10.79 -0.21 -1.01
C ASN A 43 10.17 -0.99 -2.18
N TYR A 44 10.10 -0.37 -3.36
CA TYR A 44 9.58 -0.98 -4.57
C TYR A 44 10.44 -0.63 -5.79
N ASN A 45 10.30 -1.42 -6.84
CA ASN A 45 10.94 -1.21 -8.15
C ASN A 45 9.90 -1.39 -9.27
N ASP A 46 10.34 -1.26 -10.52
CA ASP A 46 9.46 -1.40 -11.68
C ASP A 46 8.79 -2.77 -11.74
N TYR A 47 9.46 -3.85 -11.29
CA TYR A 47 8.86 -5.17 -11.21
C TYR A 47 7.60 -5.17 -10.31
N ILE A 48 7.67 -4.56 -9.14
CA ILE A 48 6.51 -4.47 -8.22
C ILE A 48 5.41 -3.60 -8.82
N VAL A 49 5.78 -2.47 -9.45
CA VAL A 49 4.80 -1.62 -10.13
C VAL A 49 4.09 -2.40 -11.23
N ASP A 50 4.80 -3.13 -12.08
CA ASP A 50 4.21 -3.96 -13.15
C ASP A 50 3.28 -5.05 -12.58
N LYS A 51 3.64 -5.63 -11.42
CA LYS A 51 2.82 -6.65 -10.76
C LYS A 51 1.54 -6.11 -10.15
N LEU A 52 1.55 -4.89 -9.66
CA LEU A 52 0.41 -4.22 -9.05
C LEU A 52 -0.42 -3.40 -10.04
N ASP A 53 0.12 -3.10 -11.23
CA ASP A 53 -0.55 -2.30 -12.25
C ASP A 53 -1.91 -2.89 -12.69
N ASN A 54 -2.78 -2.03 -13.21
CA ASN A 54 -4.14 -2.38 -13.65
C ASN A 54 -5.02 -3.02 -12.56
N SER A 55 -4.83 -2.65 -11.30
CA SER A 55 -5.71 -3.06 -10.20
C SER A 55 -6.97 -2.20 -10.15
N ASP A 56 -8.13 -2.85 -9.95
CA ASP A 56 -9.41 -2.17 -9.69
C ASP A 56 -9.49 -1.68 -8.23
N ILE A 57 -8.97 -2.49 -7.30
CA ILE A 57 -8.89 -2.15 -5.87
C ILE A 57 -7.49 -2.47 -5.37
N MET A 58 -6.93 -1.61 -4.54
CA MET A 58 -5.62 -1.82 -3.92
C MET A 58 -5.66 -1.65 -2.41
N VAL A 59 -4.96 -2.53 -1.69
CA VAL A 59 -4.56 -2.31 -0.31
C VAL A 59 -3.06 -2.06 -0.33
N VAL A 60 -2.65 -0.86 0.05
CA VAL A 60 -1.23 -0.45 0.04
C VAL A 60 -0.81 -0.07 1.45
N GLU A 61 0.36 -0.51 1.85
CA GLU A 61 0.95 -0.10 3.13
C GLU A 61 1.16 1.41 3.18
N ALA A 62 0.76 2.04 4.30
CA ALA A 62 1.18 3.38 4.71
C ALA A 62 1.60 3.28 6.19
N ASN A 63 2.82 2.76 6.41
CA ASN A 63 3.18 2.30 7.74
C ASN A 63 3.45 3.44 8.70
N HIS A 64 4.29 4.39 8.34
CA HIS A 64 4.75 5.41 9.27
C HIS A 64 4.93 6.79 8.64
N ASP A 65 4.77 7.82 9.44
CA ASP A 65 5.31 9.14 9.18
C ASP A 65 6.79 9.16 9.57
N VAL A 66 7.65 9.65 8.68
CA VAL A 66 9.10 9.64 8.88
C VAL A 66 9.51 10.48 10.09
N ARG A 67 8.89 11.64 10.30
CA ARG A 67 9.22 12.54 11.41
C ARG A 67 8.78 11.98 12.75
N MET A 68 7.58 11.36 12.80
CA MET A 68 7.12 10.67 14.00
C MET A 68 8.05 9.51 14.37
N LEU A 69 8.46 8.72 13.38
CA LEU A 69 9.38 7.61 13.60
C LEU A 69 10.75 8.12 14.10
N GLU A 70 11.31 9.15 13.48
CA GLU A 70 12.60 9.72 13.88
C GLU A 70 12.56 10.33 15.28
N ALA A 71 11.51 11.07 15.63
CA ALA A 71 11.33 11.69 16.94
C ALA A 71 10.83 10.73 18.01
N GLY A 72 10.21 9.60 17.61
CA GLY A 72 9.55 8.65 18.49
C GLY A 72 10.50 7.87 19.43
N PRO A 73 9.93 7.07 20.33
CA PRO A 73 10.67 6.41 21.41
C PRO A 73 11.45 5.16 20.96
N TYR A 74 11.31 4.72 19.71
CA TYR A 74 11.99 3.51 19.25
C TYR A 74 13.50 3.64 19.29
N PRO A 75 14.24 2.58 19.66
CA PRO A 75 15.70 2.60 19.65
C PRO A 75 16.22 2.75 18.21
N TYR A 76 17.39 3.34 18.07
CA TYR A 76 17.98 3.72 16.79
C TYR A 76 18.05 2.56 15.77
N TYR A 77 18.42 1.36 16.21
CA TYR A 77 18.50 0.19 15.32
C TYR A 77 17.14 -0.19 14.71
N LEU A 78 16.05 -0.03 15.50
CA LEU A 78 14.69 -0.32 15.03
C LEU A 78 14.22 0.75 14.03
N LYS A 79 14.50 2.04 14.29
CA LYS A 79 14.23 3.12 13.34
C LYS A 79 14.93 2.87 12.01
N ARG A 80 16.20 2.50 12.04
CA ARG A 80 16.97 2.17 10.84
C ARG A 80 16.42 0.95 10.09
N ARG A 81 15.96 -0.07 10.81
CA ARG A 81 15.32 -1.24 10.22
C ARG A 81 14.03 -0.82 9.48
N ILE A 82 13.16 -0.05 10.13
CA ILE A 82 11.88 0.40 9.56
C ILE A 82 12.10 1.27 8.32
N LEU A 83 13.02 2.24 8.39
CA LEU A 83 13.36 3.14 7.27
C LEU A 83 14.16 2.49 6.15
N GLY A 84 14.65 1.28 6.35
CA GLY A 84 15.48 0.59 5.36
C GLY A 84 14.66 -0.03 4.22
N ASN A 85 15.34 -0.36 3.11
CA ASN A 85 14.71 -0.96 1.93
C ASN A 85 13.98 -2.29 2.20
N TYR A 86 14.24 -2.92 3.32
CA TYR A 86 13.60 -4.17 3.76
C TYR A 86 12.70 -3.95 4.99
N GLY A 87 12.38 -2.69 5.31
CA GLY A 87 11.49 -2.31 6.39
C GLY A 87 10.04 -2.15 5.92
N HIS A 88 9.53 -0.92 6.00
CA HIS A 88 8.16 -0.58 5.67
C HIS A 88 8.06 0.73 4.88
N LEU A 89 7.05 0.87 4.02
CA LEU A 89 6.79 2.10 3.30
C LEU A 89 6.35 3.22 4.27
N SER A 90 6.97 4.39 4.14
CA SER A 90 6.43 5.61 4.74
C SER A 90 5.17 6.08 4.03
N ASN A 91 4.44 7.02 4.63
CA ASN A 91 3.25 7.61 4.01
C ASN A 91 3.59 8.24 2.66
N GLU A 92 4.73 8.92 2.55
CA GLU A 92 5.19 9.57 1.31
C GLU A 92 5.50 8.53 0.21
N LEU A 93 6.27 7.48 0.55
CA LEU A 93 6.58 6.42 -0.42
C LEU A 93 5.33 5.66 -0.86
N SER A 94 4.35 5.49 0.02
CA SER A 94 3.04 4.92 -0.32
C SER A 94 2.31 5.79 -1.34
N GLY A 95 2.27 7.10 -1.13
CA GLY A 95 1.67 8.05 -2.06
C GLY A 95 2.35 8.01 -3.43
N GLN A 96 3.69 7.95 -3.46
CA GLN A 96 4.47 7.86 -4.70
C GLN A 96 4.23 6.52 -5.45
N LEU A 97 4.12 5.40 -4.73
CA LEU A 97 3.75 4.12 -5.33
C LEU A 97 2.33 4.17 -5.90
N ILE A 98 1.37 4.64 -5.13
CA ILE A 98 -0.02 4.77 -5.56
C ILE A 98 -0.12 5.64 -6.81
N TYR A 99 0.57 6.78 -6.84
CA TYR A 99 0.62 7.65 -8.01
C TYR A 99 1.04 6.89 -9.29
N ARG A 100 2.04 6.01 -9.20
CA ARG A 100 2.49 5.18 -10.34
C ARG A 100 1.47 4.11 -10.76
N LEU A 101 0.59 3.71 -9.86
CA LEU A 101 -0.41 2.66 -10.08
C LEU A 101 -1.78 3.19 -10.47
N LEU A 102 -2.00 4.53 -10.40
CA LEU A 102 -3.26 5.13 -10.78
C LEU A 102 -3.56 4.91 -12.26
N ASN A 103 -4.77 4.47 -12.53
CA ASN A 103 -5.31 4.26 -13.87
C ASN A 103 -6.82 4.46 -13.87
N ASP A 104 -7.46 4.48 -15.04
CA ASP A 104 -8.90 4.74 -15.20
C ASP A 104 -9.81 3.64 -14.59
N HIS A 105 -9.25 2.51 -14.19
CA HIS A 105 -9.99 1.37 -13.64
C HIS A 105 -10.06 1.37 -12.11
N VAL A 106 -9.18 2.10 -11.44
CA VAL A 106 -9.12 2.14 -9.96
C VAL A 106 -10.43 2.64 -9.38
N LYS A 107 -11.06 1.82 -8.53
CA LYS A 107 -12.30 2.13 -7.79
C LYS A 107 -12.07 2.42 -6.32
N GLY A 108 -11.01 1.85 -5.74
CA GLY A 108 -10.71 2.07 -4.34
C GLY A 108 -9.27 1.77 -3.97
N ILE A 109 -8.75 2.59 -3.08
CA ILE A 109 -7.42 2.44 -2.49
C ILE A 109 -7.56 2.48 -0.97
N LEU A 110 -7.10 1.43 -0.33
CA LEU A 110 -7.08 1.31 1.12
C LEU A 110 -5.64 1.44 1.62
N LEU A 111 -5.38 2.46 2.42
CA LEU A 111 -4.13 2.59 3.16
C LEU A 111 -4.19 1.65 4.36
N GLY A 112 -3.30 0.68 4.41
CA GLY A 112 -3.29 -0.33 5.46
C GLY A 112 -1.95 -0.41 6.19
N HIS A 113 -1.87 -1.35 7.15
CA HIS A 113 -0.66 -1.67 7.89
C HIS A 113 -0.01 -0.48 8.63
N LEU A 114 -0.83 0.45 9.15
CA LEU A 114 -0.35 1.63 9.86
C LEU A 114 0.35 1.25 11.17
N SER A 115 1.49 1.88 11.45
CA SER A 115 2.17 1.78 12.73
C SER A 115 1.30 2.37 13.85
N LYS A 116 1.20 1.66 14.96
CA LYS A 116 0.46 2.14 16.12
C LYS A 116 1.14 3.33 16.82
N GLU A 117 2.48 3.37 16.78
CA GLU A 117 3.28 4.34 17.52
C GLU A 117 3.76 5.51 16.64
N ASN A 118 3.87 5.29 15.33
CA ASN A 118 4.52 6.25 14.43
C ASN A 118 3.61 6.67 13.27
N ASN A 119 2.29 6.52 13.44
CA ASN A 119 1.29 6.96 12.47
C ASN A 119 -0.09 7.10 13.11
N PHE A 120 -1.01 7.76 12.39
CA PHE A 120 -2.45 7.77 12.66
C PHE A 120 -3.22 8.02 11.37
N GLU A 121 -4.50 7.69 11.36
CA GLU A 121 -5.33 7.61 10.15
C GLU A 121 -5.32 8.89 9.33
N GLU A 122 -5.56 10.04 9.98
CA GLU A 122 -5.65 11.34 9.30
C GLU A 122 -4.30 11.75 8.69
N LEU A 123 -3.19 11.49 9.39
CA LEU A 123 -1.86 11.82 8.88
C LEU A 123 -1.50 10.97 7.66
N ALA A 124 -1.74 9.65 7.72
CA ALA A 124 -1.52 8.76 6.58
C ALA A 124 -2.36 9.22 5.37
N TYR A 125 -3.64 9.47 5.58
CA TYR A 125 -4.56 9.92 4.53
C TYR A 125 -4.11 11.24 3.88
N GLU A 126 -3.88 12.27 4.68
CA GLU A 126 -3.52 13.59 4.15
C GLU A 126 -2.13 13.61 3.50
N THR A 127 -1.16 12.83 4.02
CA THR A 127 0.16 12.73 3.39
C THR A 127 0.07 12.08 2.02
N VAL A 128 -0.61 10.93 1.91
CA VAL A 128 -0.79 10.24 0.63
C VAL A 128 -1.56 11.11 -0.35
N LYS A 129 -2.64 11.73 0.08
CA LYS A 129 -3.43 12.66 -0.74
C LYS A 129 -2.57 13.81 -1.27
N LEU A 130 -1.73 14.41 -0.43
CA LEU A 130 -0.81 15.47 -0.84
C LEU A 130 0.21 15.02 -1.89
N GLU A 131 0.76 13.80 -1.75
CA GLU A 131 1.65 13.22 -2.77
C GLU A 131 0.94 13.06 -4.12
N LEU A 132 -0.32 12.63 -4.12
CA LEU A 132 -1.12 12.50 -5.34
C LEU A 132 -1.43 13.86 -5.97
N GLU A 133 -1.81 14.85 -5.17
CA GLU A 133 -2.13 16.21 -5.63
C GLU A 133 -0.90 16.92 -6.22
N ASN A 134 0.26 16.79 -5.61
CA ASN A 134 1.51 17.41 -6.07
C ASN A 134 2.00 16.86 -7.43
N ASN A 135 1.59 15.66 -7.80
CA ASN A 135 1.97 15.00 -9.04
C ASN A 135 0.93 15.15 -10.18
N SER A 136 0.05 16.15 -10.12
CA SER A 136 -0.92 16.53 -11.17
C SER A 136 -2.21 15.69 -11.29
N TYR A 137 -2.48 14.78 -10.36
CA TYR A 137 -3.76 14.07 -10.26
C TYR A 137 -4.75 14.74 -9.28
N ALA A 138 -4.60 16.03 -9.05
CA ALA A 138 -5.41 16.79 -8.08
C ALA A 138 -6.94 16.71 -8.30
N ASN A 139 -7.39 16.39 -9.51
CA ASN A 139 -8.82 16.26 -9.79
C ASN A 139 -9.35 14.85 -9.58
N ASP A 140 -8.50 13.83 -9.58
CA ASP A 140 -8.89 12.42 -9.65
C ASP A 140 -9.02 11.75 -8.29
N VAL A 141 -8.39 12.28 -7.23
CA VAL A 141 -8.50 11.73 -5.86
C VAL A 141 -9.95 11.66 -5.36
N ARG A 142 -10.87 12.41 -5.99
CA ARG A 142 -12.30 12.36 -5.70
C ARG A 142 -13.07 11.30 -6.49
N GLU A 143 -12.48 10.76 -7.54
CA GLU A 143 -13.12 9.77 -8.43
C GLU A 143 -12.89 8.35 -7.98
N PHE A 144 -11.78 8.07 -7.29
CA PHE A 144 -11.56 6.78 -6.63
C PHE A 144 -11.63 6.93 -5.10
N GLY A 145 -12.19 5.94 -4.43
CA GLY A 145 -12.34 5.95 -2.98
C GLY A 145 -11.00 5.73 -2.27
N LEU A 146 -10.27 6.82 -1.89
CA LEU A 146 -9.14 6.71 -0.98
C LEU A 146 -9.64 6.64 0.46
N ALA A 147 -9.23 5.62 1.21
CA ALA A 147 -9.60 5.43 2.61
C ALA A 147 -8.48 4.75 3.41
N VAL A 148 -8.56 4.82 4.72
CA VAL A 148 -7.66 4.12 5.63
C VAL A 148 -8.35 2.88 6.19
N ALA A 149 -7.72 1.71 6.05
CA ALA A 149 -8.20 0.47 6.64
C ALA A 149 -7.88 0.46 8.14
N ARG A 150 -8.92 0.49 8.96
CA ARG A 150 -8.79 0.48 10.42
C ARG A 150 -8.40 -0.91 10.91
N ARG A 151 -7.60 -0.94 11.96
CA ARG A 151 -7.10 -2.20 12.53
C ARG A 151 -8.17 -2.97 13.27
N ASP A 152 -9.08 -2.28 13.92
CA ASP A 152 -9.98 -2.78 14.96
C ASP A 152 -11.46 -2.72 14.55
N MET A 153 -11.76 -2.21 13.36
CA MET A 153 -13.12 -2.08 12.88
C MET A 153 -13.23 -2.49 11.41
N PRO A 154 -14.27 -3.24 11.04
CA PRO A 154 -14.54 -3.51 9.64
C PRO A 154 -14.92 -2.22 8.90
N MET A 155 -14.48 -2.10 7.67
CA MET A 155 -14.88 -1.02 6.76
C MET A 155 -16.11 -1.43 5.96
N ALA A 156 -16.78 -0.44 5.35
CA ALA A 156 -17.75 -0.71 4.29
C ALA A 156 -17.07 -1.43 3.12
N ALA A 157 -17.81 -2.33 2.46
CA ALA A 157 -17.31 -3.01 1.28
C ALA A 157 -17.04 -1.99 0.16
N ILE A 158 -15.96 -2.19 -0.59
CA ILE A 158 -15.67 -1.49 -1.83
C ILE A 158 -16.00 -2.45 -2.96
N GLU A 159 -16.79 -2.00 -3.90
CA GLU A 159 -17.20 -2.78 -5.09
C GLU A 159 -16.38 -2.33 -6.31
N ALA A 160 -15.86 -3.30 -7.07
CA ALA A 160 -15.05 -3.08 -8.26
C ALA A 160 -15.86 -3.20 -9.57
#